data_6f766154a795a900fe48551f0b48db58
#
_entry.id   6f766154a795a900fe48551f0b48db58
#
_cell.length_a   1.000
_cell.length_b   1.000
_cell.length_c   1.000
_cell.angle_alpha   90.00
_cell.angle_beta   90.00
_cell.angle_gamma   90.00
#
_symmetry.space_group_name_H-M   'P 1'
#
loop_
_entity.id
_entity.type
_entity.pdbx_description
1 polymer ?
#
loop_
_entity_poly.entity_id
_entity_poly.type
_entity_poly.pdbx_seq_one_letter_code
_entity_poly.pdbx_strand_id
1 'polypeptide(L)'
;MAFQLSPGVLVKETDLTSIVPSVASSIGAFVGDFAWGPSNEITTISSENELVERFGEPNDTTAVSFFTAASFLAYGNNLKVVRSVDDTTAVNAVASGSAVLIQNEEDYDNNHGTGAGTNGMWAAKWPGALGNSLKVSFADSSNFDSNSVASATITAGG
;
A
#
# COMPACT_ATOMS: atom_id res chain seq x y z
N MET A 1 14.06 5.63 -57.72
CA MET A 1 13.59 7.04 -57.90
C MET A 1 13.08 7.17 -59.32
N ALA A 2 11.80 7.51 -59.49
CA ALA A 2 11.27 7.81 -60.80
C ALA A 2 11.77 9.19 -61.21
N PHE A 3 12.50 9.24 -62.36
CA PHE A 3 13.04 10.48 -62.91
C PHE A 3 12.08 11.00 -63.95
N GLN A 4 11.61 12.22 -63.82
CA GLN A 4 10.70 12.85 -64.79
C GLN A 4 11.50 13.39 -65.94
N LEU A 5 11.25 12.88 -67.16
CA LEU A 5 11.99 13.18 -68.36
C LEU A 5 11.35 14.28 -69.26
N SER A 6 10.20 14.82 -68.91
CA SER A 6 9.52 15.89 -69.61
C SER A 6 8.94 16.94 -68.67
N PRO A 7 8.71 18.17 -69.10
CA PRO A 7 8.13 19.19 -68.24
C PRO A 7 6.72 18.77 -67.83
N GLY A 8 6.54 18.61 -66.54
CA GLY A 8 5.27 18.19 -65.88
C GLY A 8 5.26 18.62 -64.42
N VAL A 9 4.12 18.53 -63.79
CA VAL A 9 3.98 18.82 -62.37
C VAL A 9 4.10 17.49 -61.58
N LEU A 10 5.16 17.38 -60.77
CA LEU A 10 5.31 16.29 -59.84
C LEU A 10 4.57 16.65 -58.55
N VAL A 11 3.41 16.04 -58.29
CA VAL A 11 2.71 16.16 -57.05
C VAL A 11 3.18 15.02 -56.12
N LYS A 12 3.84 15.37 -55.01
CA LYS A 12 4.18 14.46 -53.95
C LYS A 12 3.26 14.73 -52.78
N GLU A 13 2.37 13.80 -52.52
CA GLU A 13 1.58 13.83 -51.32
C GLU A 13 2.47 13.39 -50.14
N THR A 14 2.64 14.26 -49.19
CA THR A 14 3.29 13.91 -47.92
C THR A 14 2.21 13.89 -46.85
N ASP A 15 1.88 12.69 -46.39
CA ASP A 15 1.00 12.54 -45.25
C ASP A 15 1.70 13.06 -43.97
N LEU A 16 1.26 14.24 -43.54
CA LEU A 16 1.69 14.88 -42.30
C LEU A 16 0.76 14.52 -41.13
N THR A 17 -0.04 13.46 -41.29
CA THR A 17 -0.83 12.96 -40.17
C THR A 17 0.13 12.58 -39.06
N SER A 18 0.30 13.49 -38.12
CA SER A 18 0.97 13.22 -36.86
C SER A 18 0.18 12.10 -36.19
N ILE A 19 0.70 10.88 -36.24
CA ILE A 19 0.24 9.82 -35.39
C ILE A 19 0.58 10.31 -33.99
N VAL A 20 -0.39 10.91 -33.31
CA VAL A 20 -0.29 11.09 -31.87
C VAL A 20 -0.33 9.68 -31.30
N PRO A 21 0.80 9.16 -30.81
CA PRO A 21 0.74 7.88 -30.12
C PRO A 21 -0.24 8.08 -28.98
N SER A 22 -1.36 7.38 -29.02
CA SER A 22 -2.28 7.28 -27.88
C SER A 22 -1.52 6.57 -26.77
N VAL A 23 -0.73 7.32 -26.04
CA VAL A 23 -0.18 6.86 -24.77
C VAL A 23 -1.35 6.92 -23.79
N ALA A 24 -2.20 5.91 -23.87
CA ALA A 24 -3.21 5.67 -22.84
C ALA A 24 -2.46 5.21 -21.58
N SER A 25 -1.87 6.15 -20.86
CA SER A 25 -1.45 5.91 -19.50
C SER A 25 -2.73 5.90 -18.63
N SER A 26 -3.37 4.75 -18.53
CA SER A 26 -4.52 4.56 -17.65
C SER A 26 -4.01 4.54 -16.21
N ILE A 27 -3.88 5.73 -15.62
CA ILE A 27 -3.58 5.88 -14.19
C ILE A 27 -4.92 6.01 -13.48
N GLY A 28 -5.23 5.05 -12.62
CA GLY A 28 -6.38 5.11 -11.72
C GLY A 28 -5.99 5.72 -10.37
N ALA A 29 -6.96 6.32 -9.69
CA ALA A 29 -6.83 6.72 -8.29
C ALA A 29 -8.04 6.17 -7.51
N PHE A 30 -7.78 5.60 -6.36
CA PHE A 30 -8.81 5.02 -5.51
C PHE A 30 -8.53 5.33 -4.03
N VAL A 31 -9.57 5.73 -3.33
CA VAL A 31 -9.56 5.89 -1.87
C VAL A 31 -10.58 4.94 -1.28
N GLY A 32 -10.18 4.14 -0.32
CA GLY A 32 -11.07 3.17 0.28
C GLY A 32 -10.58 2.62 1.60
N ASP A 33 -11.44 1.83 2.21
CA ASP A 33 -11.14 1.11 3.44
C ASP A 33 -10.53 -0.26 3.13
N PHE A 34 -9.44 -0.59 3.83
CA PHE A 34 -8.71 -1.84 3.68
C PHE A 34 -8.34 -2.40 5.05
N ALA A 35 -8.17 -3.72 5.13
CA ALA A 35 -7.89 -4.42 6.38
C ALA A 35 -6.53 -4.08 6.99
N TRP A 36 -5.54 -3.72 6.15
CA TRP A 36 -4.16 -3.50 6.54
C TRP A 36 -3.50 -2.45 5.64
N GLY A 37 -2.27 -2.06 5.96
CA GLY A 37 -1.45 -1.19 5.11
C GLY A 37 -1.33 0.25 5.61
N PRO A 38 -0.49 1.05 4.94
CA PRO A 38 -0.31 2.46 5.27
C PRO A 38 -1.59 3.23 5.05
N SER A 39 -1.87 4.19 5.91
CA SER A 39 -2.94 5.15 5.74
C SER A 39 -2.37 6.54 5.47
N ASN A 40 -3.16 7.39 4.85
CA ASN A 40 -2.79 8.76 4.51
C ASN A 40 -1.53 8.88 3.61
N GLU A 41 -1.24 7.82 2.86
CA GLU A 41 -0.10 7.73 1.94
C GLU A 41 -0.56 7.18 0.59
N ILE A 42 -0.01 7.72 -0.51
CA ILE A 42 -0.30 7.26 -1.87
C ILE A 42 0.57 6.05 -2.19
N THR A 43 -0.05 4.88 -2.24
CA THR A 43 0.62 3.63 -2.64
C THR A 43 0.30 3.31 -4.09
N THR A 44 1.32 3.02 -4.90
CA THR A 44 1.13 2.58 -6.30
C THR A 44 1.03 1.08 -6.35
N ILE A 45 -0.02 0.56 -6.97
CA ILE A 45 -0.32 -0.86 -7.10
C ILE A 45 -0.42 -1.21 -8.58
N SER A 46 0.23 -2.30 -8.97
CA SER A 46 0.32 -2.76 -10.36
C SER A 46 -0.47 -4.05 -10.63
N SER A 47 -0.82 -4.79 -9.58
CA SER A 47 -1.51 -6.08 -9.69
C SER A 47 -2.37 -6.37 -8.46
N GLU A 48 -3.32 -7.29 -8.61
CA GLU A 48 -4.17 -7.75 -7.50
C GLU A 48 -3.33 -8.44 -6.39
N ASN A 49 -2.31 -9.21 -6.75
CA ASN A 49 -1.42 -9.83 -5.76
C ASN A 49 -0.70 -8.79 -4.91
N GLU A 50 -0.22 -7.70 -5.52
CA GLU A 50 0.39 -6.60 -4.80
C GLU A 50 -0.62 -5.87 -3.91
N LEU A 51 -1.88 -5.76 -4.35
CA LEU A 51 -2.97 -5.19 -3.54
C LEU A 51 -3.18 -6.03 -2.26
N VAL A 52 -3.22 -7.36 -2.38
CA VAL A 52 -3.35 -8.28 -1.23
C VAL A 52 -2.12 -8.16 -0.31
N GLU A 53 -0.92 -8.13 -0.86
CA GLU A 53 0.31 -8.04 -0.08
C GLU A 53 0.40 -6.75 0.73
N ARG A 54 -0.04 -5.63 0.13
CA ARG A 54 0.04 -4.30 0.77
C ARG A 54 -1.12 -4.00 1.71
N PHE A 55 -2.33 -4.39 1.33
CA PHE A 55 -3.56 -3.98 2.02
C PHE A 55 -4.33 -5.12 2.69
N GLY A 56 -3.81 -6.35 2.58
CA GLY A 56 -4.41 -7.54 3.15
C GLY A 56 -5.56 -8.10 2.32
N GLU A 57 -6.04 -9.27 2.72
CA GLU A 57 -7.19 -9.91 2.09
C GLU A 57 -8.50 -9.17 2.43
N PRO A 58 -9.48 -9.19 1.52
CA PRO A 58 -10.77 -8.58 1.78
C PRO A 58 -11.54 -9.34 2.88
N ASN A 59 -12.30 -8.60 3.66
CA ASN A 59 -13.24 -9.12 4.64
C ASN A 59 -14.63 -8.53 4.41
N ASP A 60 -15.61 -8.89 5.24
CA ASP A 60 -17.00 -8.46 5.08
C ASP A 60 -17.19 -6.93 5.02
N THR A 61 -16.29 -6.16 5.65
CA THR A 61 -16.36 -4.69 5.65
C THR A 61 -15.57 -4.06 4.52
N THR A 62 -14.44 -4.63 4.13
CA THR A 62 -13.51 -4.07 3.14
C THR A 62 -13.69 -4.64 1.73
N ALA A 63 -14.55 -5.65 1.56
CA ALA A 63 -14.76 -6.34 0.29
C ALA A 63 -15.12 -5.40 -0.87
N VAL A 64 -15.99 -4.42 -0.64
CA VAL A 64 -16.42 -3.47 -1.68
C VAL A 64 -15.24 -2.64 -2.18
N SER A 65 -14.44 -2.10 -1.27
CA SER A 65 -13.24 -1.32 -1.62
C SER A 65 -12.22 -2.17 -2.35
N PHE A 66 -11.95 -3.37 -1.81
CA PHE A 66 -10.98 -4.30 -2.39
C PHE A 66 -11.35 -4.70 -3.82
N PHE A 67 -12.58 -5.20 -4.05
CA PHE A 67 -12.99 -5.66 -5.37
C PHE A 67 -13.17 -4.52 -6.37
N THR A 68 -13.46 -3.31 -5.93
CA THR A 68 -13.46 -2.14 -6.80
C THR A 68 -12.05 -1.83 -7.32
N ALA A 69 -11.06 -1.84 -6.45
CA ALA A 69 -9.66 -1.66 -6.81
C ALA A 69 -9.16 -2.82 -7.71
N ALA A 70 -9.47 -4.07 -7.36
CA ALA A 70 -9.11 -5.24 -8.14
C ALA A 70 -9.74 -5.23 -9.54
N SER A 71 -10.98 -4.76 -9.68
CA SER A 71 -11.64 -4.62 -10.99
C SER A 71 -10.91 -3.65 -11.90
N PHE A 72 -10.35 -2.57 -11.37
CA PHE A 72 -9.50 -1.68 -12.17
C PHE A 72 -8.21 -2.37 -12.58
N LEU A 73 -7.57 -3.11 -11.66
CA LEU A 73 -6.30 -3.80 -11.92
C LEU A 73 -6.42 -4.95 -12.94
N ALA A 74 -7.63 -5.44 -13.20
CA ALA A 74 -7.89 -6.38 -14.30
C ALA A 74 -7.65 -5.78 -15.69
N TYR A 75 -7.73 -4.45 -15.82
CA TYR A 75 -7.59 -3.72 -17.10
C TYR A 75 -6.43 -2.74 -17.11
N GLY A 76 -5.91 -2.34 -15.94
CA GLY A 76 -4.84 -1.38 -15.78
C GLY A 76 -3.79 -1.87 -14.80
N ASN A 77 -2.57 -1.35 -14.92
CA ASN A 77 -1.44 -1.73 -14.06
C ASN A 77 -0.84 -0.54 -13.30
N ASN A 78 -1.55 0.55 -13.18
CA ASN A 78 -1.09 1.74 -12.46
C ASN A 78 -2.25 2.35 -11.68
N LEU A 79 -2.49 1.80 -10.50
CA LEU A 79 -3.51 2.28 -9.56
C LEU A 79 -2.82 2.97 -8.37
N LYS A 80 -3.21 4.21 -8.12
CA LYS A 80 -2.83 4.96 -6.91
C LYS A 80 -3.89 4.71 -5.85
N VAL A 81 -3.51 4.05 -4.78
CA VAL A 81 -4.42 3.71 -3.68
C VAL A 81 -4.06 4.51 -2.44
N VAL A 82 -5.07 5.05 -1.79
CA VAL A 82 -4.96 5.65 -0.46
C VAL A 82 -5.92 4.91 0.46
N ARG A 83 -5.39 4.36 1.55
CA ARG A 83 -6.21 3.75 2.60
C ARG A 83 -6.81 4.84 3.49
N SER A 84 -8.12 4.80 3.66
CA SER A 84 -8.84 5.62 4.63
C SER A 84 -8.93 4.86 5.95
N VAL A 85 -8.68 5.56 7.05
CA VAL A 85 -8.89 5.08 8.42
C VAL A 85 -9.59 6.17 9.22
N ASP A 86 -10.31 5.79 10.25
CA ASP A 86 -10.89 6.73 11.20
C ASP A 86 -9.84 7.11 12.26
N ASP A 87 -9.32 8.30 12.20
CA ASP A 87 -8.26 8.80 13.07
C ASP A 87 -8.65 8.81 14.57
N THR A 88 -9.94 8.70 14.87
CA THR A 88 -10.45 8.73 16.25
C THR A 88 -10.50 7.33 16.88
N THR A 89 -10.60 6.30 16.07
CA THR A 89 -10.78 4.92 16.54
C THR A 89 -9.71 3.95 16.06
N ALA A 90 -9.03 4.26 14.96
CA ALA A 90 -7.98 3.42 14.43
C ALA A 90 -6.73 3.46 15.31
N VAL A 91 -6.21 2.29 15.67
CA VAL A 91 -5.01 2.16 16.50
C VAL A 91 -4.12 1.03 16.00
N ASN A 92 -2.83 1.17 16.27
CA ASN A 92 -1.86 0.10 16.06
C ASN A 92 -1.82 -0.81 17.30
N ALA A 93 -1.72 -2.10 17.09
CA ALA A 93 -1.51 -3.04 18.17
C ALA A 93 -0.13 -2.80 18.83
N VAL A 94 -0.07 -2.82 20.16
CA VAL A 94 1.15 -2.55 20.95
C VAL A 94 1.40 -3.68 21.95
N ALA A 95 2.66 -3.85 22.32
CA ALA A 95 3.05 -4.90 23.27
C ALA A 95 2.58 -4.61 24.71
N SER A 96 2.48 -3.34 25.09
CA SER A 96 2.00 -2.91 26.41
C SER A 96 1.69 -1.41 26.39
N GLY A 97 0.87 -0.96 27.31
CA GLY A 97 0.54 0.45 27.46
C GLY A 97 -0.68 0.88 26.66
N SER A 98 -0.77 2.16 26.35
CA SER A 98 -1.89 2.73 25.61
C SER A 98 -1.72 2.50 24.11
N ALA A 99 -2.83 2.23 23.44
CA ALA A 99 -2.84 2.18 21.98
C ALA A 99 -2.34 3.50 21.36
N VAL A 100 -1.69 3.37 20.22
CA VAL A 100 -1.12 4.49 19.46
C VAL A 100 -1.58 4.38 18.01
N LEU A 101 -1.79 5.50 17.34
CA LEU A 101 -2.02 5.55 15.92
C LEU A 101 -0.71 5.91 15.21
N ILE A 102 -0.22 5.01 14.38
CA ILE A 102 0.91 5.20 13.47
C ILE A 102 0.38 4.98 12.06
N GLN A 103 0.21 6.05 11.31
CA GLN A 103 -0.48 6.01 10.02
C GLN A 103 0.42 5.45 8.90
N ASN A 104 1.68 5.88 8.88
CA ASN A 104 2.67 5.51 7.89
C ASN A 104 4.09 5.68 8.45
N GLU A 105 5.10 5.45 7.62
CA GLU A 105 6.51 5.51 8.04
C GLU A 105 6.95 6.94 8.38
N GLU A 106 6.47 7.93 7.63
CA GLU A 106 6.76 9.35 7.90
C GLU A 106 6.18 9.79 9.25
N ASP A 107 4.97 9.36 9.58
CA ASP A 107 4.34 9.63 10.87
C ASP A 107 5.13 8.97 12.01
N TYR A 108 5.61 7.73 11.80
CA TYR A 108 6.45 7.06 12.78
C TYR A 108 7.75 7.83 13.04
N ASP A 109 8.46 8.23 12.00
CA ASP A 109 9.73 8.93 12.12
C ASP A 109 9.59 10.30 12.79
N ASN A 110 8.51 11.01 12.49
CA ASN A 110 8.28 12.36 13.01
C ASN A 110 7.75 12.36 14.45
N ASN A 111 6.90 11.41 14.81
CA ASN A 111 6.14 11.47 16.06
C ASN A 111 6.46 10.33 17.04
N HIS A 112 7.01 9.20 16.57
CA HIS A 112 7.18 7.98 17.37
C HIS A 112 8.61 7.43 17.37
N GLY A 113 9.51 7.92 16.51
CA GLY A 113 10.86 7.39 16.27
C GLY A 113 11.84 7.53 17.44
N THR A 114 11.52 8.23 18.52
CA THR A 114 12.44 8.50 19.65
C THR A 114 12.42 7.43 20.74
N GLY A 115 11.85 6.27 20.50
CA GLY A 115 11.88 5.14 21.43
C GLY A 115 10.49 4.59 21.77
N ALA A 116 10.48 3.47 22.52
CA ALA A 116 9.27 2.73 22.83
C ALA A 116 8.23 3.51 23.66
N GLY A 117 8.60 4.64 24.22
CA GLY A 117 7.70 5.43 25.07
C GLY A 117 6.97 4.59 26.11
N THR A 118 5.67 4.82 26.28
CA THR A 118 4.79 4.04 27.16
C THR A 118 4.17 2.81 26.49
N ASN A 119 4.45 2.58 25.19
CA ASN A 119 3.75 1.61 24.34
C ASN A 119 4.47 0.26 24.29
N GLY A 120 5.52 0.08 25.08
CA GLY A 120 6.33 -1.14 25.09
C GLY A 120 7.35 -1.16 23.94
N MET A 121 8.02 -2.32 23.80
CA MET A 121 9.13 -2.49 22.84
C MET A 121 8.65 -2.74 21.41
N TRP A 122 7.38 -3.07 21.21
CA TRP A 122 6.83 -3.53 19.94
C TRP A 122 5.49 -2.88 19.67
N ALA A 123 5.34 -2.39 18.44
CA ALA A 123 4.07 -1.92 17.90
C ALA A 123 3.86 -2.53 16.49
N ALA A 124 2.62 -2.79 16.12
CA ALA A 124 2.31 -3.17 14.76
C ALA A 124 2.62 -2.02 13.80
N LYS A 125 3.15 -2.32 12.63
CA LYS A 125 3.54 -1.30 11.66
C LYS A 125 2.37 -0.44 11.19
N TRP A 126 1.19 -1.06 11.04
CA TRP A 126 0.00 -0.40 10.50
C TRP A 126 -1.19 -0.49 11.45
N PRO A 127 -2.10 0.48 11.44
CA PRO A 127 -3.31 0.42 12.23
C PRO A 127 -4.30 -0.62 11.68
N GLY A 128 -5.01 -1.28 12.57
CA GLY A 128 -6.09 -2.20 12.24
C GLY A 128 -6.04 -3.52 13.00
N ALA A 129 -7.16 -4.26 12.94
CA ALA A 129 -7.37 -5.48 13.70
C ALA A 129 -6.38 -6.62 13.40
N LEU A 130 -5.78 -6.63 12.20
CA LEU A 130 -4.78 -7.65 11.83
C LEU A 130 -3.55 -7.61 12.74
N GLY A 131 -3.20 -6.43 13.25
CA GLY A 131 -2.11 -6.27 14.21
C GLY A 131 -2.28 -7.09 15.49
N ASN A 132 -3.52 -7.39 15.90
CA ASN A 132 -3.82 -8.18 17.11
C ASN A 132 -3.42 -9.65 16.98
N SER A 133 -3.22 -10.15 15.78
CA SER A 133 -2.78 -11.52 15.53
C SER A 133 -1.26 -11.68 15.61
N LEU A 134 -0.50 -10.58 15.68
CA LEU A 134 0.94 -10.61 15.73
C LEU A 134 1.43 -11.08 17.11
N LYS A 135 2.41 -11.97 17.10
CA LYS A 135 3.12 -12.43 18.28
C LYS A 135 4.61 -12.33 18.05
N VAL A 136 5.28 -11.61 18.95
CA VAL A 136 6.74 -11.49 18.91
C VAL A 136 7.31 -12.38 20.01
N SER A 137 8.24 -13.25 19.67
CA SER A 137 8.97 -14.10 20.61
C SER A 137 10.46 -13.81 20.46
N PHE A 138 11.13 -13.62 21.57
CA PHE A 138 12.57 -13.40 21.59
C PHE A 138 13.22 -14.25 22.68
N ALA A 139 14.45 -14.69 22.41
CA ALA A 139 15.28 -15.39 23.36
C ALA A 139 16.60 -14.63 23.52
N ASP A 140 16.99 -14.35 24.75
CA ASP A 140 18.31 -13.84 25.10
C ASP A 140 19.21 -14.97 25.65
N SER A 141 20.44 -14.63 26.01
CA SER A 141 21.40 -15.62 26.52
C SER A 141 20.95 -16.29 27.83
N SER A 142 20.05 -15.69 28.58
CA SER A 142 19.53 -16.26 29.84
C SER A 142 18.37 -17.21 29.62
N ASN A 143 17.65 -17.10 28.51
CA ASN A 143 16.48 -17.89 28.20
C ASN A 143 16.71 -18.97 27.12
N PHE A 144 17.83 -18.88 26.41
CA PHE A 144 18.13 -19.77 25.29
C PHE A 144 18.31 -21.23 25.74
N ASP A 145 19.02 -21.46 26.84
CA ASP A 145 19.31 -22.82 27.36
C ASP A 145 18.12 -23.46 28.08
N SER A 146 17.16 -22.67 28.55
CA SER A 146 16.01 -23.19 29.31
C SER A 146 14.79 -23.52 28.44
N ASN A 147 14.88 -23.33 27.13
CA ASN A 147 13.78 -23.49 26.17
C ASN A 147 12.53 -22.62 26.53
N SER A 148 12.72 -21.60 27.35
CA SER A 148 11.70 -20.67 27.81
C SER A 148 11.85 -19.38 27.02
N VAL A 149 11.14 -19.29 25.92
CA VAL A 149 11.13 -18.10 25.08
C VAL A 149 10.22 -17.06 25.70
N ALA A 150 10.78 -15.91 26.07
CA ALA A 150 9.96 -14.76 26.41
C ALA A 150 9.14 -14.34 25.18
N SER A 151 7.83 -14.27 25.33
CA SER A 151 6.93 -13.86 24.26
C SER A 151 6.09 -12.67 24.68
N ALA A 152 6.03 -11.67 23.82
CA ALA A 152 5.07 -10.57 23.93
C ALA A 152 3.94 -10.79 22.93
N THR A 153 2.72 -10.73 23.38
CA THR A 153 1.55 -10.68 22.51
C THR A 153 1.23 -9.22 22.28
N ILE A 154 1.14 -8.83 21.01
CA ILE A 154 0.74 -7.49 20.61
C ILE A 154 -0.78 -7.46 20.63
N THR A 155 -1.38 -6.53 21.35
CA THR A 155 -2.83 -6.41 21.47
C THR A 155 -3.21 -4.95 21.17
N ALA A 156 -4.21 -4.73 20.34
CA ALA A 156 -4.80 -3.40 20.23
C ALA A 156 -5.51 -3.07 21.54
N GLY A 157 -5.30 -1.89 22.05
CA GLY A 157 -6.21 -1.34 23.05
C GLY A 157 -7.56 -1.17 22.37
N GLY A 158 -8.56 -1.93 22.79
CA GLY A 158 -9.92 -1.90 22.28
C GLY A 158 -10.59 -0.56 22.54
#